data_23fab148c77f3ce370aa0068747ba690
#
_entry.id   23fab148c77f3ce370aa0068747ba690
#
_cell.length_a   1.000
_cell.length_b   1.000
_cell.length_c   1.000
_cell.angle_alpha   90.00
_cell.angle_beta   90.00
_cell.angle_gamma   90.00
#
_symmetry.space_group_name_H-M   'P 1'
#
loop_
_entity.id
_entity.type
_entity.pdbx_description
1 polymer ?
#
loop_
_entity_poly.entity_id
_entity_poly.type
_entity_poly.pdbx_seq_one_letter_code
_entity_poly.pdbx_strand_id
1 'polypeptide(L)'
;MSTFDAAPVALIVHAHPEPQSFNTAQMATAAQALRDAGYRVDVLDLYSDAWAPVLGREEFAPVEGYFKPQAEQQRAVEEGTLDAAVEAQLDRLLAADLLVLSFPLWWFSLPAILKGWVDRVFVMGAVFGGDHGLFGDAALAGKRAMLLFTTGGPGESFRPGGAIGSMDDLLFHIHRGMLEFVGYQVLDPVITYGPARMTDQERAAALDTVRESVALVAAGPRPAVD
;
A
#
# COMPACT_ATOMS: atom_id res chain seq x y z
N MET A 1 10.66 -33.49 -9.40
CA MET A 1 9.32 -33.00 -9.77
C MET A 1 9.38 -31.51 -9.63
N SER A 2 9.30 -30.76 -10.73
CA SER A 2 9.33 -29.29 -10.69
C SER A 2 8.03 -28.83 -10.03
N THR A 3 8.11 -28.25 -8.85
CA THR A 3 7.00 -27.48 -8.26
C THR A 3 6.77 -26.32 -9.24
N PHE A 4 5.63 -26.31 -9.91
CA PHE A 4 5.18 -25.12 -10.63
C PHE A 4 5.04 -24.03 -9.56
N ASP A 5 6.01 -23.14 -9.51
CA ASP A 5 5.99 -21.98 -8.64
C ASP A 5 4.76 -21.16 -9.03
N ALA A 6 3.84 -20.98 -8.12
CA ALA A 6 2.61 -20.21 -8.40
C ALA A 6 3.02 -18.79 -8.80
N ALA A 7 2.30 -18.20 -9.75
CA ALA A 7 2.56 -16.82 -10.17
C ALA A 7 2.50 -15.88 -8.94
N PRO A 8 3.50 -15.01 -8.75
CA PRO A 8 3.50 -14.09 -7.63
C PRO A 8 2.30 -13.16 -7.69
N VAL A 9 1.87 -12.70 -6.53
CA VAL A 9 0.69 -11.85 -6.38
C VAL A 9 1.11 -10.43 -6.05
N ALA A 10 0.60 -9.47 -6.80
CA ALA A 10 0.71 -8.06 -6.46
C ALA A 10 -0.67 -7.51 -6.08
N LEU A 11 -0.78 -6.93 -4.88
CA LEU A 11 -1.95 -6.17 -4.46
C LEU A 11 -1.66 -4.67 -4.67
N ILE A 12 -2.48 -4.02 -5.49
CA ILE A 12 -2.46 -2.56 -5.65
C ILE A 12 -3.65 -1.97 -4.90
N VAL A 13 -3.38 -1.20 -3.85
CA VAL A 13 -4.42 -0.44 -3.14
C VAL A 13 -4.41 0.99 -3.68
N HIS A 14 -5.46 1.34 -4.41
CA HIS A 14 -5.60 2.62 -5.10
C HIS A 14 -6.56 3.55 -4.37
N ALA A 15 -6.18 4.82 -4.27
CA ALA A 15 -6.99 5.84 -3.59
C ALA A 15 -7.00 7.15 -4.39
N HIS A 16 -7.93 7.30 -5.33
CA HIS A 16 -8.21 8.56 -5.99
C HIS A 16 -9.69 8.68 -6.34
N PRO A 17 -10.37 9.81 -6.01
CA PRO A 17 -11.80 9.98 -6.26
C PRO A 17 -12.16 10.20 -7.74
N GLU A 18 -11.19 10.61 -8.58
CA GLU A 18 -11.40 10.88 -10.00
C GLU A 18 -10.81 9.73 -10.85
N PRO A 19 -11.65 8.91 -11.51
CA PRO A 19 -11.20 7.77 -12.31
C PRO A 19 -10.38 8.16 -13.54
N GLN A 20 -10.49 9.41 -14.02
CA GLN A 20 -9.71 9.92 -15.14
C GLN A 20 -8.44 10.67 -14.69
N SER A 21 -8.08 10.59 -13.43
CA SER A 21 -6.87 11.25 -12.92
C SER A 21 -5.59 10.65 -13.48
N PHE A 22 -4.52 11.45 -13.50
CA PHE A 22 -3.19 10.93 -13.81
C PHE A 22 -2.76 9.83 -12.82
N ASN A 23 -3.19 9.94 -11.56
CA ASN A 23 -2.92 8.93 -10.53
C ASN A 23 -3.54 7.57 -10.91
N THR A 24 -4.77 7.57 -11.41
CA THR A 24 -5.43 6.35 -11.91
C THR A 24 -4.72 5.81 -13.17
N ALA A 25 -4.29 6.69 -14.08
CA ALA A 25 -3.54 6.29 -15.27
C ALA A 25 -2.19 5.63 -14.91
N GLN A 26 -1.44 6.18 -13.94
CA GLN A 26 -0.19 5.55 -13.49
C GLN A 26 -0.44 4.22 -12.75
N MET A 27 -1.51 4.10 -11.97
CA MET A 27 -1.92 2.84 -11.35
C MET A 27 -2.20 1.77 -12.41
N ALA A 28 -2.98 2.11 -13.44
CA ALA A 28 -3.29 1.19 -14.55
C ALA A 28 -2.02 0.76 -15.31
N THR A 29 -1.09 1.70 -15.54
CA THR A 29 0.22 1.43 -16.16
C THR A 29 1.05 0.46 -15.31
N ALA A 30 1.12 0.68 -14.00
CA ALA A 30 1.82 -0.20 -13.07
C ALA A 30 1.19 -1.60 -13.04
N ALA A 31 -0.14 -1.69 -12.99
CA ALA A 31 -0.85 -2.96 -13.02
C ALA A 31 -0.55 -3.75 -14.30
N GLN A 32 -0.49 -3.07 -15.46
CA GLN A 32 -0.14 -3.73 -16.71
C GLN A 32 1.32 -4.20 -16.73
N ALA A 33 2.26 -3.37 -16.27
CA ALA A 33 3.69 -3.74 -16.19
C ALA A 33 3.92 -4.96 -15.28
N LEU A 34 3.21 -5.06 -14.16
CA LEU A 34 3.26 -6.23 -13.28
C LEU A 34 2.69 -7.49 -13.95
N ARG A 35 1.56 -7.37 -14.69
CA ARG A 35 1.00 -8.49 -15.46
C ARG A 35 1.97 -8.98 -16.54
N ASP A 36 2.58 -8.05 -17.27
CA ASP A 36 3.57 -8.35 -18.31
C ASP A 36 4.82 -9.05 -17.73
N ALA A 37 5.13 -8.78 -16.46
CA ALA A 37 6.20 -9.44 -15.70
C ALA A 37 5.77 -10.76 -15.03
N GLY A 38 4.54 -11.24 -15.28
CA GLY A 38 4.04 -12.54 -14.82
C GLY A 38 3.39 -12.55 -13.44
N TYR A 39 3.08 -11.38 -12.86
CA TYR A 39 2.31 -11.30 -11.62
C TYR A 39 0.81 -11.51 -11.87
N ARG A 40 0.14 -12.20 -10.96
CA ARG A 40 -1.30 -12.05 -10.77
C ARG A 40 -1.54 -10.73 -10.05
N VAL A 41 -2.22 -9.79 -10.71
CA VAL A 41 -2.44 -8.44 -10.17
C VAL A 41 -3.87 -8.32 -9.67
N ASP A 42 -4.00 -8.05 -8.39
CA ASP A 42 -5.23 -7.70 -7.71
C ASP A 42 -5.26 -6.19 -7.46
N VAL A 43 -6.32 -5.51 -7.87
CA VAL A 43 -6.50 -4.06 -7.70
C VAL A 43 -7.68 -3.81 -6.80
N LEU A 44 -7.44 -3.09 -5.71
CA LEU A 44 -8.44 -2.58 -4.79
C LEU A 44 -8.56 -1.07 -4.98
N ASP A 45 -9.66 -0.61 -5.54
CA ASP A 45 -9.98 0.81 -5.63
C ASP A 45 -10.89 1.23 -4.48
N LEU A 46 -10.30 1.91 -3.49
CA LEU A 46 -11.00 2.25 -2.25
C LEU A 46 -12.20 3.18 -2.43
N TYR A 47 -12.19 4.01 -3.48
CA TYR A 47 -13.33 4.88 -3.79
C TYR A 47 -14.43 4.12 -4.53
N SER A 48 -14.08 3.30 -5.53
CA SER A 48 -15.06 2.49 -6.25
C SER A 48 -15.71 1.44 -5.35
N ASP A 49 -14.95 0.87 -4.42
CA ASP A 49 -15.43 -0.14 -3.47
C ASP A 49 -16.12 0.48 -2.25
N ALA A 50 -16.26 1.81 -2.21
CA ALA A 50 -16.90 2.57 -1.13
C ALA A 50 -16.35 2.19 0.27
N TRP A 51 -15.01 2.03 0.38
CA TRP A 51 -14.36 1.66 1.63
C TRP A 51 -14.69 2.64 2.76
N ALA A 52 -15.17 2.12 3.89
CA ALA A 52 -15.39 2.90 5.10
C ALA A 52 -14.07 3.06 5.86
N PRO A 53 -13.46 4.26 5.94
CA PRO A 53 -12.09 4.40 6.44
C PRO A 53 -11.97 4.52 7.97
N VAL A 54 -13.08 4.65 8.69
CA VAL A 54 -13.03 4.97 10.11
C VAL A 54 -13.06 3.70 10.95
N LEU A 55 -11.97 3.45 11.66
CA LEU A 55 -11.92 2.40 12.69
C LEU A 55 -12.76 2.83 13.89
N GLY A 56 -13.78 2.06 14.22
CA GLY A 56 -14.72 2.39 15.29
C GLY A 56 -15.11 1.18 16.15
N ARG A 57 -15.75 1.47 17.26
CA ARG A 57 -16.25 0.43 18.19
C ARG A 57 -17.24 -0.51 17.53
N GLU A 58 -18.01 0.01 16.56
CA GLU A 58 -19.06 -0.70 15.82
C GLU A 58 -18.55 -1.84 14.92
N GLU A 59 -17.24 -1.89 14.67
CA GLU A 59 -16.62 -3.00 13.93
C GLU A 59 -16.53 -4.28 14.72
N PHE A 60 -16.65 -4.19 16.03
CA PHE A 60 -16.40 -5.31 16.92
C PHE A 60 -17.69 -5.81 17.57
N ALA A 61 -17.72 -7.09 17.98
CA ALA A 61 -18.78 -7.63 18.81
C ALA A 61 -18.96 -6.73 20.06
N PRO A 62 -20.12 -6.77 20.74
CA PRO A 62 -20.38 -5.85 21.83
C PRO A 62 -19.19 -5.70 22.77
N VAL A 63 -18.62 -4.49 22.81
CA VAL A 63 -17.47 -4.16 23.65
C VAL A 63 -17.98 -3.53 24.94
N GLU A 64 -17.77 -4.19 26.05
CA GLU A 64 -18.11 -3.64 27.34
C GLU A 64 -16.99 -2.75 27.91
N GLY A 65 -17.35 -1.61 28.49
CA GLY A 65 -16.42 -0.71 29.14
C GLY A 65 -15.54 0.09 28.19
N TYR A 66 -14.26 0.23 28.49
CA TYR A 66 -13.32 1.06 27.75
C TYR A 66 -12.86 0.39 26.44
N PHE A 67 -13.08 1.05 25.32
CA PHE A 67 -12.68 0.58 24.01
C PHE A 67 -11.17 0.72 23.78
N LYS A 68 -10.49 -0.39 23.52
CA LYS A 68 -9.08 -0.48 23.16
C LYS A 68 -8.96 -1.10 21.76
N PRO A 69 -8.87 -0.33 20.69
CA PRO A 69 -8.95 -0.83 19.31
C PRO A 69 -8.04 -2.04 19.05
N GLN A 70 -6.77 -1.97 19.40
CA GLN A 70 -5.82 -3.06 19.17
C GLN A 70 -6.17 -4.35 19.95
N ALA A 71 -6.65 -4.23 21.19
CA ALA A 71 -7.08 -5.39 21.97
C ALA A 71 -8.33 -6.04 21.37
N GLU A 72 -9.26 -5.23 20.82
CA GLU A 72 -10.43 -5.73 20.14
C GLU A 72 -10.06 -6.37 18.79
N GLN A 73 -9.10 -5.82 18.06
CA GLN A 73 -8.56 -6.43 16.84
C GLN A 73 -8.00 -7.82 17.14
N GLN A 74 -7.10 -7.92 18.14
CA GLN A 74 -6.52 -9.20 18.53
C GLN A 74 -7.59 -10.22 18.93
N ARG A 75 -8.54 -9.80 19.78
CA ARG A 75 -9.66 -10.67 20.19
C ARG A 75 -10.48 -11.14 18.99
N ALA A 76 -10.78 -10.25 18.04
CA ALA A 76 -11.56 -10.58 16.86
C ALA A 76 -10.84 -11.58 15.94
N VAL A 77 -9.50 -11.50 15.85
CA VAL A 77 -8.68 -12.49 15.14
C VAL A 77 -8.76 -13.85 15.86
N GLU A 78 -8.55 -13.88 17.18
CA GLU A 78 -8.57 -15.10 17.98
C GLU A 78 -9.94 -15.81 17.96
N GLU A 79 -11.03 -15.04 17.93
CA GLU A 79 -12.40 -15.54 17.92
C GLU A 79 -12.99 -15.76 16.50
N GLY A 80 -12.28 -15.32 15.44
CA GLY A 80 -12.79 -15.36 14.06
C GLY A 80 -14.01 -14.44 13.85
N THR A 81 -14.02 -13.27 14.47
CA THR A 81 -15.15 -12.33 14.46
C THR A 81 -14.79 -10.97 13.84
N LEU A 82 -13.75 -10.91 13.00
CA LEU A 82 -13.42 -9.72 12.25
C LEU A 82 -14.61 -9.27 11.38
N ASP A 83 -14.75 -7.95 11.18
CA ASP A 83 -15.65 -7.41 10.19
C ASP A 83 -15.35 -8.03 8.81
N ALA A 84 -16.38 -8.55 8.13
CA ALA A 84 -16.19 -9.31 6.89
C ALA A 84 -15.48 -8.50 5.77
N ALA A 85 -15.68 -7.17 5.73
CA ALA A 85 -14.97 -6.33 4.77
C ALA A 85 -13.47 -6.19 5.14
N VAL A 86 -13.16 -6.14 6.43
CA VAL A 86 -11.77 -6.11 6.92
C VAL A 86 -11.10 -7.47 6.66
N GLU A 87 -11.75 -8.57 7.00
CA GLU A 87 -11.25 -9.93 6.78
C GLU A 87 -10.91 -10.17 5.30
N ALA A 88 -11.82 -9.82 4.40
CA ALA A 88 -11.59 -9.95 2.96
C ALA A 88 -10.38 -9.13 2.46
N GLN A 89 -10.12 -7.94 3.03
CA GLN A 89 -8.94 -7.15 2.68
C GLN A 89 -7.66 -7.71 3.31
N LEU A 90 -7.75 -8.20 4.53
CA LEU A 90 -6.64 -8.86 5.22
C LEU A 90 -6.18 -10.11 4.46
N ASP A 91 -7.10 -10.94 3.98
CA ASP A 91 -6.77 -12.12 3.16
C ASP A 91 -6.02 -11.73 1.87
N ARG A 92 -6.47 -10.68 1.19
CA ARG A 92 -5.78 -10.15 -0.01
C ARG A 92 -4.38 -9.65 0.33
N LEU A 93 -4.23 -8.94 1.46
CA LEU A 93 -2.95 -8.44 1.94
C LEU A 93 -1.98 -9.60 2.27
N LEU A 94 -2.45 -10.60 3.00
CA LEU A 94 -1.65 -11.75 3.39
C LEU A 94 -1.26 -12.63 2.20
N ALA A 95 -2.10 -12.71 1.16
CA ALA A 95 -1.81 -13.46 -0.06
C ALA A 95 -0.83 -12.75 -1.00
N ALA A 96 -0.62 -11.44 -0.87
CA ALA A 96 0.23 -10.68 -1.78
C ALA A 96 1.72 -10.80 -1.43
N ASP A 97 2.57 -10.96 -2.46
CA ASP A 97 4.05 -10.91 -2.37
C ASP A 97 4.57 -9.47 -2.50
N LEU A 98 3.80 -8.62 -3.18
CA LEU A 98 4.10 -7.21 -3.39
C LEU A 98 2.85 -6.37 -3.10
N LEU A 99 2.97 -5.43 -2.18
CA LEU A 99 1.97 -4.38 -1.94
C LEU A 99 2.38 -3.10 -2.69
N VAL A 100 1.47 -2.51 -3.45
CA VAL A 100 1.63 -1.19 -4.06
C VAL A 100 0.56 -0.26 -3.52
N LEU A 101 0.96 0.79 -2.81
CA LEU A 101 0.05 1.86 -2.40
C LEU A 101 0.06 2.96 -3.46
N SER A 102 -1.07 3.16 -4.15
CA SER A 102 -1.24 4.11 -5.26
C SER A 102 -2.14 5.26 -4.85
N PHE A 103 -1.59 6.50 -4.78
CA PHE A 103 -2.31 7.64 -4.20
C PHE A 103 -1.73 9.01 -4.61
N PRO A 104 -2.47 10.11 -4.49
CA PRO A 104 -1.92 11.48 -4.49
C PRO A 104 -1.37 11.82 -3.11
N LEU A 105 -0.19 12.43 -3.04
CA LEU A 105 0.42 12.86 -1.77
C LEU A 105 -0.33 14.10 -1.24
N TRP A 106 -1.38 13.89 -0.47
CA TRP A 106 -2.17 14.94 0.14
C TRP A 106 -1.68 15.26 1.54
N TRP A 107 -1.43 16.55 1.78
CA TRP A 107 -0.90 16.99 3.08
C TRP A 107 0.36 16.21 3.50
N PHE A 108 1.20 15.91 2.52
CA PHE A 108 2.46 15.14 2.68
C PHE A 108 2.28 13.74 3.27
N SER A 109 1.10 13.15 3.11
CA SER A 109 0.77 11.83 3.61
C SER A 109 -0.24 11.10 2.72
N LEU A 110 -0.73 9.96 3.21
CA LEU A 110 -1.79 9.18 2.58
C LEU A 110 -3.12 9.94 2.62
N PRO A 111 -3.96 9.85 1.58
CA PRO A 111 -5.36 10.25 1.67
C PRO A 111 -6.07 9.56 2.84
N ALA A 112 -7.04 10.24 3.46
CA ALA A 112 -7.76 9.72 4.63
C ALA A 112 -8.34 8.31 4.41
N ILE A 113 -8.89 8.05 3.23
CA ILE A 113 -9.47 6.74 2.89
C ILE A 113 -8.39 5.64 2.89
N LEU A 114 -7.19 5.91 2.38
CA LEU A 114 -6.07 4.96 2.36
C LEU A 114 -5.45 4.80 3.77
N LYS A 115 -5.31 5.90 4.53
CA LYS A 115 -4.87 5.82 5.92
C LYS A 115 -5.85 4.98 6.75
N GLY A 116 -7.15 5.17 6.55
CA GLY A 116 -8.16 4.37 7.22
C GLY A 116 -8.18 2.90 6.77
N TRP A 117 -7.77 2.60 5.51
CA TRP A 117 -7.53 1.23 5.11
C TRP A 117 -6.38 0.61 5.92
N VAL A 118 -5.26 1.33 6.08
CA VAL A 118 -4.14 0.88 6.92
C VAL A 118 -4.60 0.67 8.37
N ASP A 119 -5.35 1.62 8.95
CA ASP A 119 -5.80 1.55 10.35
C ASP A 119 -6.71 0.35 10.63
N ARG A 120 -7.50 -0.08 9.63
CA ARG A 120 -8.46 -1.18 9.77
C ARG A 120 -7.89 -2.54 9.36
N VAL A 121 -6.97 -2.57 8.37
CA VAL A 121 -6.48 -3.83 7.77
C VAL A 121 -5.13 -4.27 8.34
N PHE A 122 -4.32 -3.35 8.88
CA PHE A 122 -3.12 -3.76 9.62
C PHE A 122 -3.53 -4.17 11.04
N VAL A 123 -4.17 -5.34 11.13
CA VAL A 123 -4.85 -5.85 12.32
C VAL A 123 -3.84 -6.42 13.31
N MET A 124 -3.91 -6.01 14.58
CA MET A 124 -3.15 -6.63 15.66
C MET A 124 -3.57 -8.10 15.83
N GLY A 125 -2.59 -8.98 15.97
CA GLY A 125 -2.82 -10.43 16.06
C GLY A 125 -2.76 -11.15 14.72
N ALA A 126 -2.92 -10.44 13.58
CA ALA A 126 -2.83 -11.02 12.24
C ALA A 126 -1.65 -10.49 11.42
N VAL A 127 -1.31 -9.21 11.57
CA VAL A 127 -0.24 -8.54 10.81
C VAL A 127 0.95 -8.20 11.70
N PHE A 128 0.70 -7.84 12.94
CA PHE A 128 1.70 -7.55 13.96
C PHE A 128 1.15 -7.86 15.36
N GLY A 129 2.03 -8.00 16.36
CA GLY A 129 1.61 -8.34 17.74
C GLY A 129 0.98 -9.73 17.83
N GLY A 130 0.41 -10.09 18.98
CA GLY A 130 -0.05 -11.47 19.22
C GLY A 130 1.12 -12.44 19.13
N ASP A 131 1.00 -13.45 18.28
CA ASP A 131 2.06 -14.42 17.99
C ASP A 131 3.10 -13.88 16.99
N HIS A 132 2.86 -12.72 16.39
CA HIS A 132 3.79 -12.03 15.49
C HIS A 132 4.55 -10.95 16.25
N GLY A 133 5.83 -10.75 15.89
CA GLY A 133 6.63 -9.64 16.37
C GLY A 133 6.34 -8.32 15.63
N LEU A 134 7.36 -7.49 15.59
CA LEU A 134 7.39 -6.23 14.85
C LEU A 134 8.56 -6.24 13.88
N PHE A 135 8.51 -5.44 12.83
CA PHE A 135 9.56 -5.36 11.83
C PHE A 135 9.88 -6.74 11.21
N GLY A 136 11.11 -7.18 11.26
CA GLY A 136 11.55 -8.45 10.68
C GLY A 136 10.88 -9.71 11.25
N ASP A 137 10.21 -9.60 12.39
CA ASP A 137 9.46 -10.69 13.03
C ASP A 137 7.94 -10.57 12.82
N ALA A 138 7.47 -9.55 12.10
CA ALA A 138 6.05 -9.34 11.81
C ALA A 138 5.57 -10.26 10.68
N ALA A 139 4.25 -10.42 10.53
CA ALA A 139 3.65 -11.39 9.61
C ALA A 139 3.96 -11.14 8.12
N LEU A 140 4.31 -9.91 7.75
CA LEU A 140 4.64 -9.56 6.36
C LEU A 140 6.15 -9.54 6.10
N ALA A 141 6.96 -10.07 7.02
CA ALA A 141 8.39 -10.22 6.82
C ALA A 141 8.70 -11.04 5.57
N GLY A 142 9.71 -10.59 4.81
CA GLY A 142 10.06 -11.20 3.53
C GLY A 142 9.21 -10.73 2.34
N LYS A 143 8.10 -10.02 2.55
CA LYS A 143 7.30 -9.43 1.46
C LYS A 143 7.80 -8.03 1.13
N ARG A 144 7.42 -7.50 -0.05
CA ARG A 144 7.85 -6.20 -0.55
C ARG A 144 6.71 -5.21 -0.60
N ALA A 145 7.01 -3.93 -0.38
CA ALA A 145 6.04 -2.85 -0.55
C ALA A 145 6.65 -1.67 -1.31
N MET A 146 5.85 -0.99 -2.11
CA MET A 146 6.23 0.17 -2.91
C MET A 146 5.14 1.24 -2.85
N LEU A 147 5.56 2.50 -2.83
CA LEU A 147 4.66 3.63 -3.02
C LEU A 147 4.67 4.08 -4.49
N LEU A 148 3.49 4.31 -5.04
CA LEU A 148 3.27 4.83 -6.38
C LEU A 148 2.39 6.06 -6.28
N PHE A 149 2.97 7.27 -6.35
CA PHE A 149 2.17 8.45 -6.04
C PHE A 149 2.53 9.68 -6.88
N THR A 150 1.63 10.66 -6.83
CA THR A 150 1.83 11.97 -7.46
C THR A 150 1.95 13.07 -6.42
N THR A 151 2.63 14.16 -6.76
CA THR A 151 2.67 15.38 -5.96
C THR A 151 2.04 16.55 -6.72
N GLY A 152 1.57 17.56 -5.98
CA GLY A 152 1.10 18.81 -6.59
C GLY A 152 2.25 19.76 -7.01
N GLY A 153 3.42 19.62 -6.39
CA GLY A 153 4.61 20.45 -6.61
C GLY A 153 5.66 19.79 -7.50
N PRO A 154 6.63 20.57 -8.01
CA PRO A 154 7.75 20.07 -8.78
C PRO A 154 8.81 19.39 -7.89
N GLY A 155 9.60 18.49 -8.46
CA GLY A 155 10.56 17.65 -7.73
C GLY A 155 11.62 18.44 -6.96
N GLU A 156 12.07 19.60 -7.47
CA GLU A 156 13.03 20.45 -6.78
C GLU A 156 12.56 20.97 -5.41
N SER A 157 11.24 21.01 -5.19
CA SER A 157 10.69 21.42 -3.90
C SER A 157 10.85 20.35 -2.82
N PHE A 158 10.99 19.06 -3.21
CA PHE A 158 11.01 17.90 -2.34
C PHE A 158 12.41 17.29 -2.12
N ARG A 159 13.45 18.11 -2.18
CA ARG A 159 14.84 17.71 -1.91
C ARG A 159 15.40 18.42 -0.70
N PRO A 160 16.51 17.96 -0.12
CA PRO A 160 17.20 18.68 0.94
C PRO A 160 17.48 20.13 0.52
N GLY A 161 17.03 21.10 1.33
CA GLY A 161 17.11 22.55 1.01
C GLY A 161 16.03 23.06 0.05
N GLY A 162 15.15 22.22 -0.46
CA GLY A 162 13.98 22.64 -1.22
C GLY A 162 12.90 23.28 -0.34
N ALA A 163 11.92 23.95 -0.95
CA ALA A 163 10.91 24.73 -0.23
C ALA A 163 10.02 23.89 0.72
N ILE A 164 9.87 22.59 0.44
CA ILE A 164 9.05 21.67 1.23
C ILE A 164 9.91 20.79 2.15
N GLY A 165 11.16 20.51 1.76
CA GLY A 165 12.04 19.61 2.49
C GLY A 165 12.28 18.28 1.76
N SER A 166 13.03 17.36 2.39
CA SER A 166 13.35 16.08 1.78
C SER A 166 12.14 15.18 1.65
N MET A 167 11.96 14.55 0.49
CA MET A 167 10.94 13.52 0.30
C MET A 167 11.13 12.35 1.28
N ASP A 168 12.36 11.95 1.55
CA ASP A 168 12.65 10.84 2.47
C ASP A 168 12.17 11.15 3.89
N ASP A 169 12.33 12.40 4.36
CA ASP A 169 11.83 12.84 5.66
C ASP A 169 10.30 12.81 5.70
N LEU A 170 9.65 13.20 4.62
CA LEU A 170 8.19 13.19 4.50
C LEU A 170 7.64 11.76 4.47
N LEU A 171 8.33 10.83 3.84
CA LEU A 171 7.89 9.44 3.71
C LEU A 171 8.28 8.58 4.91
N PHE A 172 9.12 9.05 5.81
CA PHE A 172 9.62 8.27 6.94
C PHE A 172 8.51 7.60 7.75
N HIS A 173 7.42 8.32 8.03
CA HIS A 173 6.30 7.78 8.81
C HIS A 173 5.53 6.68 8.08
N ILE A 174 5.48 6.71 6.73
CA ILE A 174 4.86 5.65 5.93
C ILE A 174 5.82 4.46 5.82
N HIS A 175 7.07 4.72 5.42
CA HIS A 175 8.07 3.67 5.24
C HIS A 175 8.36 2.96 6.56
N ARG A 176 8.87 3.69 7.56
CA ARG A 176 9.29 3.10 8.84
C ARG A 176 8.12 2.80 9.77
N GLY A 177 7.16 3.74 9.87
CA GLY A 177 6.07 3.67 10.86
C GLY A 177 4.89 2.79 10.47
N MET A 178 4.73 2.47 9.19
CA MET A 178 3.64 1.62 8.69
C MET A 178 4.19 0.35 8.03
N LEU A 179 4.92 0.49 6.92
CA LEU A 179 5.29 -0.66 6.08
C LEU A 179 6.37 -1.53 6.72
N GLU A 180 7.51 -0.96 7.13
CA GLU A 180 8.57 -1.72 7.80
C GLU A 180 8.11 -2.24 9.16
N PHE A 181 7.27 -1.49 9.87
CA PHE A 181 6.75 -1.90 11.18
C PHE A 181 6.03 -3.25 11.13
N VAL A 182 5.34 -3.53 10.03
CA VAL A 182 4.62 -4.80 9.81
C VAL A 182 5.43 -5.82 8.98
N GLY A 183 6.72 -5.53 8.73
CA GLY A 183 7.68 -6.49 8.18
C GLY A 183 8.06 -6.31 6.71
N TYR A 184 7.44 -5.40 5.96
CA TYR A 184 7.78 -5.21 4.57
C TYR A 184 9.22 -4.75 4.34
N GLN A 185 9.85 -5.31 3.31
CA GLN A 185 10.96 -4.65 2.63
C GLN A 185 10.40 -3.52 1.76
N VAL A 186 10.67 -2.28 2.15
CA VAL A 186 10.20 -1.10 1.41
C VAL A 186 11.15 -0.82 0.26
N LEU A 187 10.58 -0.70 -0.93
CA LEU A 187 11.28 -0.39 -2.17
C LEU A 187 11.25 1.12 -2.45
N ASP A 188 12.15 1.58 -3.32
CA ASP A 188 12.15 2.97 -3.76
C ASP A 188 10.79 3.36 -4.35
N PRO A 189 10.24 4.52 -3.98
CA PRO A 189 8.95 4.96 -4.47
C PRO A 189 9.01 5.38 -5.94
N VAL A 190 7.93 5.16 -6.67
CA VAL A 190 7.73 5.73 -8.02
C VAL A 190 6.89 6.99 -7.91
N ILE A 191 7.50 8.12 -8.21
CA ILE A 191 6.91 9.45 -7.96
C ILE A 191 6.75 10.21 -9.27
N THR A 192 5.54 10.71 -9.55
CA THR A 192 5.31 11.69 -10.61
C THR A 192 5.05 13.07 -10.00
N TYR A 193 5.95 13.99 -10.26
CA TYR A 193 5.91 15.35 -9.69
C TYR A 193 5.08 16.30 -10.55
N GLY A 194 4.00 16.84 -10.00
CA GLY A 194 3.21 17.92 -10.59
C GLY A 194 2.53 17.59 -11.93
N PRO A 195 1.88 16.42 -12.11
CA PRO A 195 1.33 16.02 -13.42
C PRO A 195 0.29 16.99 -13.99
N ALA A 196 -0.37 17.78 -13.14
CA ALA A 196 -1.32 18.81 -13.59
C ALA A 196 -0.67 19.97 -14.39
N ARG A 197 0.67 20.12 -14.30
CA ARG A 197 1.42 21.15 -15.02
C ARG A 197 2.16 20.62 -16.25
N MET A 198 2.11 19.32 -16.49
CA MET A 198 2.74 18.65 -17.61
C MET A 198 1.91 18.81 -18.89
N THR A 199 2.60 18.88 -20.02
CA THR A 199 2.02 18.65 -21.34
C THR A 199 1.59 17.19 -21.50
N ASP A 200 0.80 16.90 -22.54
CA ASP A 200 0.41 15.51 -22.85
C ASP A 200 1.62 14.63 -23.16
N GLN A 201 2.64 15.17 -23.83
CA GLN A 201 3.88 14.46 -24.12
C GLN A 201 4.66 14.13 -22.84
N GLU A 202 4.77 15.08 -21.92
CA GLU A 202 5.42 14.85 -20.63
C GLU A 202 4.67 13.84 -19.76
N ARG A 203 3.34 13.89 -19.77
CA ARG A 203 2.51 12.87 -19.10
C ARG A 203 2.74 11.47 -19.68
N ALA A 204 2.80 11.36 -21.02
CA ALA A 204 3.09 10.08 -21.68
C ALA A 204 4.48 9.56 -21.26
N ALA A 205 5.51 10.39 -21.31
CA ALA A 205 6.85 10.02 -20.87
C ALA A 205 6.91 9.63 -19.38
N ALA A 206 6.15 10.30 -18.51
CA ALA A 206 6.04 9.94 -17.11
C ALA A 206 5.40 8.55 -16.92
N LEU A 207 4.39 8.19 -17.70
CA LEU A 207 3.81 6.84 -17.68
C LEU A 207 4.79 5.78 -18.18
N ASP A 208 5.64 6.10 -19.17
CA ASP A 208 6.72 5.20 -19.61
C ASP A 208 7.73 4.98 -18.49
N THR A 209 8.11 6.03 -17.76
CA THR A 209 8.97 5.90 -16.56
C THR A 209 8.32 5.02 -15.48
N VAL A 210 7.01 5.15 -15.25
CA VAL A 210 6.28 4.27 -14.32
C VAL A 210 6.39 2.82 -14.77
N ARG A 211 6.14 2.53 -16.07
CA ARG A 211 6.24 1.18 -16.64
C ARG A 211 7.61 0.57 -16.42
N GLU A 212 8.66 1.30 -16.75
CA GLU A 212 10.05 0.85 -16.61
C GLU A 212 10.43 0.60 -15.15
N SER A 213 10.10 1.53 -14.26
CA SER A 213 10.40 1.40 -12.82
C SER A 213 9.71 0.19 -12.21
N VAL A 214 8.43 -0.03 -12.52
CA VAL A 214 7.66 -1.18 -12.03
C VAL A 214 8.18 -2.49 -12.62
N ALA A 215 8.60 -2.52 -13.88
CA ALA A 215 9.20 -3.70 -14.49
C ALA A 215 10.54 -4.06 -13.79
N LEU A 216 11.36 -3.09 -13.40
CA LEU A 216 12.58 -3.31 -12.63
C LEU A 216 12.27 -3.87 -11.23
N VAL A 217 11.26 -3.35 -10.55
CA VAL A 217 10.78 -3.89 -9.26
C VAL A 217 10.32 -5.34 -9.41
N ALA A 218 9.57 -5.63 -10.46
CA ALA A 218 9.07 -6.98 -10.72
C ALA A 218 10.19 -8.00 -11.00
N ALA A 219 11.26 -7.57 -11.67
CA ALA A 219 12.42 -8.40 -11.99
C ALA A 219 13.38 -8.60 -10.78
N GLY A 220 13.23 -7.84 -9.72
CA GLY A 220 14.07 -7.91 -8.52
C GLY A 220 13.92 -9.24 -7.76
N PRO A 221 14.84 -9.54 -6.83
CA PRO A 221 14.81 -10.78 -6.08
C PRO A 221 13.50 -10.94 -5.32
N ARG A 222 12.90 -12.12 -5.44
CA ARG A 222 11.74 -12.49 -4.64
C ARG A 222 12.22 -12.92 -3.26
N PRO A 223 11.47 -12.61 -2.20
CA PRO A 223 11.76 -13.19 -0.90
C PRO A 223 11.74 -14.71 -1.00
N ALA A 224 12.68 -15.37 -0.36
CA ALA A 224 12.62 -16.83 -0.20
C ALA A 224 11.37 -17.13 0.66
N VAL A 225 10.48 -17.96 0.17
CA VAL A 225 9.40 -18.55 0.95
C VAL A 225 10.03 -19.74 1.65
N ASP A 226 10.27 -19.62 2.96
CA ASP A 226 10.70 -20.76 3.80
C ASP A 226 9.50 -21.70 4.08
#